data_f493a3d9440da049031d66535c00787d
#
_entry.id   f493a3d9440da049031d66535c00787d
#
_cell.length_a   1.000
_cell.length_b   1.000
_cell.length_c   1.000
_cell.angle_alpha   90.00
_cell.angle_beta   90.00
_cell.angle_gamma   90.00
#
_symmetry.space_group_name_H-M   'P 1'
#
loop_
_entity.id
_entity.type
_entity.pdbx_description
1 polymer ?
#
loop_
_entity_poly.entity_id
_entity_poly.type
_entity_poly.pdbx_seq_one_letter_code
_entity_poly.pdbx_strand_id
1 'polypeptide(L)' 'MSKNSLEERLAELEMRLAFQDELINTLSDQVAKQEMDIRELWDAKKMLHKQLKELAPSNVRREDEETPPPHY' A
#
# COMPACT_ATOMS: atom_id res chain seq x y z
N MET A 1 44.08 9.57 12.44
CA MET A 1 42.92 9.27 13.23
C MET A 1 43.19 8.18 14.22
N SER A 2 42.67 8.33 15.40
CA SER A 2 42.86 7.31 16.40
C SER A 2 41.95 6.13 16.14
N LYS A 3 42.36 5.01 16.69
CA LYS A 3 41.57 3.79 16.60
C LYS A 3 40.20 3.98 17.21
N ASN A 4 40.11 4.74 18.30
CA ASN A 4 38.84 5.00 18.96
C ASN A 4 37.90 5.79 18.07
N SER A 5 38.42 6.70 17.27
CA SER A 5 37.60 7.48 16.37
C SER A 5 36.93 6.60 15.32
N LEU A 6 37.63 5.63 14.80
CA LEU A 6 37.07 4.69 13.83
C LEU A 6 36.04 3.78 14.46
N GLU A 7 36.33 3.35 15.68
CA GLU A 7 35.36 2.48 16.39
C GLU A 7 34.10 3.24 16.69
N GLU A 8 34.20 4.51 17.05
CA GLU A 8 33.03 5.33 17.29
C GLU A 8 32.20 5.51 16.03
N ARG A 9 32.85 5.71 14.91
CA ARG A 9 32.16 5.86 13.63
C ARG A 9 31.45 4.57 13.25
N LEU A 10 32.10 3.44 13.45
CA LEU A 10 31.47 2.16 13.16
C LEU A 10 30.25 1.93 14.03
N ALA A 11 30.37 2.24 15.31
CA ALA A 11 29.24 2.09 16.22
C ALA A 11 28.07 2.97 15.78
N GLU A 12 28.36 4.19 15.38
CA GLU A 12 27.31 5.07 14.90
C GLU A 12 26.64 4.54 13.65
N LEU A 13 27.44 4.04 12.71
CA LEU A 13 26.89 3.47 11.50
C LEU A 13 26.04 2.26 11.78
N GLU A 14 26.48 1.43 12.70
CA GLU A 14 25.67 0.27 13.09
C GLU A 14 24.33 0.67 13.67
N MET A 15 24.33 1.72 14.48
CA MET A 15 23.08 2.22 15.03
C MET A 15 22.17 2.76 13.96
N ARG A 16 22.72 3.47 12.99
CA ARG A 16 21.93 4.00 11.88
C ARG A 16 21.35 2.87 11.04
N LEU A 17 22.12 1.84 10.79
CA LEU A 17 21.65 0.71 10.02
C LEU A 17 20.50 0.01 10.74
N ALA A 18 20.64 -0.18 12.05
CA ALA A 18 19.59 -0.82 12.83
C ALA A 18 18.31 0.02 12.77
N PHE A 19 18.46 1.32 12.88
CA PHE A 19 17.32 2.21 12.81
C PHE A 19 16.66 2.18 11.44
N GLN A 20 17.46 2.15 10.39
CA GLN A 20 16.92 2.04 9.03
C GLN A 20 16.20 0.72 8.81
N ASP A 21 16.73 -0.36 9.34
CA ASP A 21 16.06 -1.65 9.24
C ASP A 21 14.69 -1.60 9.89
N GLU A 22 14.60 -0.98 11.04
CA GLU A 22 13.31 -0.82 11.71
C GLU A 22 12.34 0.00 10.87
N LEU A 23 12.84 1.07 10.28
CA LEU A 23 12.01 1.91 9.41
C LEU A 23 11.51 1.14 8.21
N ILE A 24 12.39 0.36 7.60
CA ILE A 24 12.02 -0.43 6.44
C ILE A 24 10.94 -1.44 6.81
N ASN A 25 11.11 -2.10 7.95
CA ASN A 25 10.11 -3.05 8.40
C ASN A 25 8.77 -2.37 8.68
N THR A 26 8.80 -1.22 9.30
CA THR A 26 7.58 -0.46 9.57
C THR A 26 6.89 -0.06 8.28
N LEU A 27 7.66 0.44 7.32
CA LEU A 27 7.10 0.84 6.03
C LEU A 27 6.53 -0.36 5.28
N SER A 28 7.22 -1.48 5.34
CA SER A 28 6.72 -2.70 4.70
C SER A 28 5.37 -3.13 5.29
N ASP A 29 5.24 -3.04 6.60
CA ASP A 29 3.98 -3.37 7.26
C ASP A 29 2.88 -2.41 6.86
N GLN A 30 3.21 -1.12 6.78
CA GLN A 30 2.24 -0.11 6.37
C GLN A 30 1.78 -0.32 4.94
N VAL A 31 2.72 -0.63 4.05
CA VAL A 31 2.37 -0.88 2.66
C VAL A 31 1.46 -2.10 2.55
N ALA A 32 1.77 -3.17 3.28
CA ALA A 32 0.95 -4.36 3.26
C ALA A 32 -0.47 -4.05 3.75
N LYS A 33 -0.57 -3.26 4.80
CA LYS A 33 -1.88 -2.87 5.32
C LYS A 33 -2.64 -2.03 4.30
N GLN A 34 -1.96 -1.10 3.67
CA GLN A 34 -2.60 -0.26 2.65
C GLN A 34 -3.07 -1.07 1.46
N GLU A 35 -2.32 -2.08 1.08
CA GLU A 35 -2.75 -2.96 0.01
C GLU A 35 -4.04 -3.69 0.36
N MET A 36 -4.14 -4.14 1.60
CA MET A 36 -5.37 -4.78 2.05
C MET A 36 -6.54 -3.80 2.05
N ASP A 37 -6.29 -2.59 2.51
CA ASP A 37 -7.34 -1.55 2.52
C ASP A 37 -7.81 -1.27 1.10
N ILE A 38 -6.90 -1.19 0.16
CA ILE A 38 -7.25 -0.96 -1.24
C ILE A 38 -8.10 -2.09 -1.78
N ARG A 39 -7.75 -3.33 -1.47
CA ARG A 39 -8.54 -4.48 -1.90
C ARG A 39 -9.96 -4.42 -1.34
N GLU A 40 -10.07 -4.05 -0.08
CA GLU A 40 -11.39 -3.93 0.53
C GLU A 40 -12.21 -2.84 -0.13
N LEU A 41 -11.57 -1.74 -0.47
CA LEU A 41 -12.25 -0.66 -1.18
C LEU A 41 -12.72 -1.10 -2.56
N TRP A 42 -11.90 -1.85 -3.28
CA TRP A 42 -12.28 -2.37 -4.58
C TRP A 42 -13.45 -3.34 -4.48
N ASP A 43 -13.44 -4.17 -3.47
CA ASP A 43 -14.55 -5.10 -3.25
C ASP A 43 -15.82 -4.36 -2.91
N ALA A 44 -15.73 -3.34 -2.07
CA ALA A 44 -16.89 -2.51 -1.73
C ALA A 44 -17.43 -1.81 -2.97
N LYS A 45 -16.53 -1.33 -3.81
CA LYS A 45 -16.93 -0.68 -5.05
C LYS A 45 -17.69 -1.65 -5.95
N LYS A 46 -17.20 -2.86 -6.07
CA LYS A 46 -17.88 -3.87 -6.88
C LYS A 46 -19.27 -4.16 -6.35
N MET A 47 -19.40 -4.24 -5.05
CA MET A 47 -20.70 -4.48 -4.44
C MET A 47 -21.65 -3.34 -4.70
N LEU A 48 -21.17 -2.12 -4.58
CA LEU A 48 -22.01 -0.96 -4.85
C LEU A 48 -22.48 -0.93 -6.29
N HIS A 49 -21.59 -1.24 -7.21
CA HIS A 49 -21.97 -1.31 -8.63
C HIS A 49 -23.04 -2.36 -8.86
N LYS A 50 -22.88 -3.50 -8.23
CA LYS A 50 -23.87 -4.56 -8.37
C LYS A 50 -25.22 -4.13 -7.83
N GLN A 51 -25.25 -3.48 -6.69
CA GLN A 51 -26.48 -3.00 -6.09
C GLN A 51 -27.14 -1.94 -6.97
N LEU A 52 -26.35 -1.07 -7.56
CA LEU A 52 -26.89 -0.08 -8.46
C LEU A 52 -27.51 -0.71 -9.69
N LYS A 53 -26.89 -1.75 -10.22
CA LYS A 53 -27.46 -2.48 -11.35
C LYS A 53 -28.82 -3.06 -11.02
N GLU A 54 -28.96 -3.56 -9.82
CA GLU A 54 -30.23 -4.15 -9.39
C GLU A 54 -31.32 -3.11 -9.24
N LEU A 55 -30.92 -1.90 -8.82
CA LEU A 55 -31.90 -0.82 -8.63
C LEU A 55 -32.28 -0.11 -9.91
N ALA A 56 -31.36 0.02 -10.86
CA ALA A 56 -31.61 0.74 -12.08
C ALA A 56 -30.90 0.09 -13.27
N PRO A 57 -31.37 -1.07 -13.70
CA PRO A 57 -30.67 -1.83 -14.75
C PRO A 57 -30.50 -1.07 -16.06
N SER A 58 -31.46 -0.24 -16.43
CA SER A 58 -31.37 0.47 -17.69
C SER A 58 -30.27 1.53 -17.69
N ASN A 59 -30.00 2.11 -16.54
CA ASN A 59 -28.95 3.11 -16.44
C ASN A 59 -27.57 2.48 -16.35
N VAL A 60 -27.52 1.31 -15.81
CA VAL A 60 -26.25 0.65 -15.57
C VAL A 60 -25.62 0.13 -16.85
N ARG A 61 -26.43 -0.07 -17.87
CA ARG A 61 -25.90 -0.54 -19.13
C ARG A 61 -24.76 0.32 -19.67
N ARG A 62 -24.87 1.62 -19.46
CA ARG A 62 -23.82 2.53 -19.90
C ARG A 62 -22.52 2.32 -19.13
N GLU A 63 -22.65 2.05 -17.87
CA GLU A 63 -21.49 1.81 -17.05
C GLU A 63 -20.79 0.53 -17.45
N ASP A 64 -21.55 -0.44 -17.86
CA ASP A 64 -20.96 -1.68 -18.36
C ASP A 64 -20.12 -1.47 -19.60
N GLU A 65 -20.47 -0.48 -20.38
CA GLU A 65 -19.75 -0.18 -21.59
C GLU A 65 -18.47 0.57 -21.31
N GLU A 66 -18.36 1.16 -20.15
CA GLU A 66 -17.15 1.86 -19.77
C GLU A 66 -16.04 0.86 -19.51
N THR A 67 -14.87 1.20 -20.03
CA THR A 67 -13.71 0.37 -19.80
C THR A 67 -13.33 0.44 -18.33
N PRO A 68 -13.22 -0.68 -17.66
CA PRO A 68 -12.75 -0.65 -16.28
C PRO A 68 -11.31 -0.15 -16.22
N PRO A 69 -10.92 0.45 -15.10
CA PRO A 69 -9.54 0.91 -14.99
C PRO A 69 -8.59 -0.27 -15.15
N PRO A 70 -7.45 -0.03 -15.78
CA PRO A 70 -6.50 -1.12 -15.97
C PRO A 70 -6.06 -1.69 -14.64
N HIS A 71 -5.85 -2.96 -14.65
CA HIS A 71 -5.36 -3.65 -13.47
C HIS A 71 -3.86 -3.76 -13.54
N TYR A 72 -3.22 -3.47 -12.48
CA TYR A 72 -1.77 -3.50 -12.43
C TYR A 72 -1.28 -4.59 -11.51
#